data_8c96fdb6c9075fe42ac06d8e157cc821
#
_entry.id   8c96fdb6c9075fe42ac06d8e157cc821
#
_cell.length_a   1.000
_cell.length_b   1.000
_cell.length_c   1.000
_cell.angle_alpha   90.00
_cell.angle_beta   90.00
_cell.angle_gamma   90.00
#
_symmetry.space_group_name_H-M   'P 1'
#
loop_
_entity.id
_entity.type
_entity.pdbx_description
1 polymer ?
#
loop_
_entity_poly.entity_id
_entity_poly.type
_entity_poly.pdbx_seq_one_letter_code
_entity_poly.pdbx_strand_id
1 'polypeptide(L)'
;AMAQEGGQAPAILSRVKTQAAEKNVFVRVDILQEDLDELESMLPIPGQRQSSGGNLSVKKDPLIGKKTPRFESVLLDGSKFKLENHKGKVVVLDFWATWCGPCVRALPVLMNKMAEFEKDEVILIAVNQGESRKVISQFLKKKKLQKLNVVMDRQQKIGSDYKVQGIPKTVVIDQDGIIRHVEVGFSEKTAGRINEKISKLLGQ
;
A
#
# COMPACT_ATOMS: atom_id res chain seq x y z
N ALA A 1 -11.40 53.63 27.71
CA ALA A 1 -11.99 52.31 28.00
C ALA A 1 -11.74 51.38 26.80
N MET A 2 -10.66 50.60 26.90
CA MET A 2 -10.38 49.54 25.91
C MET A 2 -10.86 48.22 26.51
N ALA A 3 -11.84 47.58 25.90
CA ALA A 3 -12.34 46.27 26.26
C ALA A 3 -11.31 45.24 25.81
N GLN A 4 -10.77 44.46 26.73
CA GLN A 4 -10.00 43.25 26.46
C GLN A 4 -10.99 42.15 26.02
N GLU A 5 -10.96 41.77 24.76
CA GLU A 5 -11.55 40.53 24.29
C GLU A 5 -10.65 39.39 24.74
N GLY A 6 -11.02 38.73 25.82
CA GLY A 6 -10.42 37.47 26.25
C GLY A 6 -10.83 36.34 25.30
N GLY A 7 -10.02 36.06 24.31
CA GLY A 7 -10.17 34.84 23.50
C GLY A 7 -9.98 33.62 24.43
N GLN A 8 -11.01 32.81 24.60
CA GLN A 8 -10.91 31.52 25.27
C GLN A 8 -9.99 30.61 24.46
N ALA A 9 -8.95 30.08 25.13
CA ALA A 9 -8.06 29.10 24.51
C ALA A 9 -8.87 27.85 24.09
N PRO A 10 -8.56 27.26 22.92
CA PRO A 10 -9.28 26.08 22.44
C PRO A 10 -9.25 24.95 23.48
N ALA A 11 -10.38 24.24 23.63
CA ALA A 11 -10.55 23.17 24.61
C ALA A 11 -9.49 22.04 24.50
N ILE A 12 -8.88 21.89 23.33
CA ILE A 12 -7.79 20.94 23.06
C ILE A 12 -6.58 21.16 23.97
N LEU A 13 -6.28 22.40 24.38
CA LEU A 13 -5.14 22.70 25.25
C LEU A 13 -5.32 22.20 26.68
N SER A 14 -6.56 22.01 27.14
CA SER A 14 -6.84 21.48 28.48
C SER A 14 -6.62 19.96 28.59
N ARG A 15 -6.47 19.26 27.48
CA ARG A 15 -6.27 17.79 27.40
C ARG A 15 -4.81 17.38 27.26
N VAL A 16 -3.88 18.34 27.23
CA VAL A 16 -2.44 18.06 27.17
C VAL A 16 -1.96 17.56 28.53
N LYS A 17 -1.56 16.28 28.62
CA LYS A 17 -0.95 15.71 29.82
C LYS A 17 0.56 15.52 29.58
N THR A 18 1.36 16.09 30.45
CA THR A 18 2.81 15.91 30.47
C THR A 18 3.20 14.91 31.55
N GLN A 19 3.93 13.85 31.18
CA GLN A 19 4.56 12.95 32.14
C GLN A 19 6.08 13.05 32.01
N ALA A 20 6.78 13.30 33.09
CA ALA A 20 8.23 13.28 33.15
C ALA A 20 8.68 11.93 33.73
N ALA A 21 9.51 11.19 33.01
CA ALA A 21 10.19 9.99 33.48
C ALA A 21 11.69 10.16 33.22
N GLU A 22 12.45 10.18 34.26
CA GLU A 22 13.89 10.33 34.51
C GLU A 22 14.83 10.95 33.44
N LYS A 23 14.54 10.91 32.15
CA LYS A 23 15.32 11.56 31.07
C LYS A 23 14.52 11.96 29.84
N ASN A 24 13.23 11.62 29.77
CA ASN A 24 12.39 11.95 28.61
C ASN A 24 11.07 12.56 29.07
N VAL A 25 10.67 13.65 28.43
CA VAL A 25 9.33 14.25 28.60
C VAL A 25 8.44 13.70 27.49
N PHE A 26 7.41 12.96 27.86
CA PHE A 26 6.39 12.50 26.92
C PHE A 26 5.19 13.44 27.01
N VAL A 27 4.78 13.99 25.86
CA VAL A 27 3.54 14.76 25.74
C VAL A 27 2.52 13.83 25.06
N ARG A 28 1.49 13.46 25.80
CA ARG A 28 0.34 12.75 25.25
C ARG A 28 -0.80 13.72 25.05
N VAL A 29 -1.30 13.79 23.82
CA VAL A 29 -2.48 14.58 23.48
C VAL A 29 -3.53 13.58 22.98
N ASP A 30 -4.62 13.44 23.70
CA ASP A 30 -5.77 12.63 23.27
C ASP A 30 -6.68 13.53 22.41
N ILE A 31 -6.54 13.43 21.09
CA ILE A 31 -7.33 14.19 20.12
C ILE A 31 -8.60 13.40 19.80
N LEU A 32 -9.76 13.97 20.09
CA LEU A 32 -11.06 13.43 19.71
C LEU A 32 -11.47 13.97 18.33
N GLN A 33 -12.41 13.30 17.66
CA GLN A 33 -12.90 13.73 16.34
C GLN A 33 -13.48 15.15 16.39
N GLU A 34 -14.17 15.47 17.47
CA GLU A 34 -14.71 16.82 17.75
C GLU A 34 -13.64 17.91 17.80
N ASP A 35 -12.44 17.58 18.32
CA ASP A 35 -11.32 18.52 18.39
C ASP A 35 -10.75 18.82 16.98
N LEU A 36 -10.82 17.85 16.04
CA LEU A 36 -10.41 18.02 14.65
C LEU A 36 -11.42 18.88 13.88
N ASP A 37 -12.72 18.66 14.10
CA ASP A 37 -13.78 19.43 13.46
C ASP A 37 -13.75 20.90 13.92
N GLU A 38 -13.45 21.16 15.22
CA GLU A 38 -13.27 22.50 15.75
C GLU A 38 -12.04 23.19 15.14
N LEU A 39 -10.91 22.45 14.99
CA LEU A 39 -9.68 22.98 14.42
C LEU A 39 -9.86 23.35 12.93
N GLU A 40 -10.59 22.54 12.16
CA GLU A 40 -10.93 22.85 10.77
C GLU A 40 -11.79 24.11 10.64
N SER A 41 -12.67 24.36 11.61
CA SER A 41 -13.53 25.55 11.61
C SER A 41 -12.77 26.84 11.93
N MET A 42 -11.65 26.74 12.65
CA MET A 42 -10.86 27.90 13.11
C MET A 42 -9.74 28.31 12.14
N LEU A 43 -9.39 27.46 11.17
CA LEU A 43 -8.36 27.78 10.17
C LEU A 43 -9.05 28.35 8.91
N PRO A 44 -8.97 29.65 8.62
CA PRO A 44 -9.38 30.16 7.34
C PRO A 44 -8.36 29.69 6.30
N ILE A 45 -8.64 28.59 5.59
CA ILE A 45 -7.87 28.17 4.44
C ILE A 45 -8.27 29.06 3.26
N PRO A 46 -7.40 30.01 2.82
CA PRO A 46 -7.69 30.79 1.63
C PRO A 46 -7.62 29.85 0.42
N GLY A 47 -8.76 29.51 -0.16
CA GLY A 47 -8.80 28.72 -1.38
C GLY A 47 -9.75 27.54 -1.43
N GLN A 48 -10.64 27.35 -0.47
CA GLN A 48 -11.77 26.45 -0.66
C GLN A 48 -12.69 27.00 -1.76
N ARG A 49 -12.37 26.65 -3.02
CA ARG A 49 -13.39 26.65 -4.07
C ARG A 49 -14.50 25.71 -3.58
N GLN A 50 -15.70 26.26 -3.41
CA GLN A 50 -16.92 25.50 -3.23
C GLN A 50 -16.90 24.35 -4.24
N SER A 51 -16.74 23.14 -3.75
CA SER A 51 -16.90 21.94 -4.56
C SER A 51 -18.39 21.81 -4.85
N SER A 52 -18.83 22.48 -5.93
CA SER A 52 -20.00 22.02 -6.65
C SER A 52 -19.81 20.53 -6.88
N GLY A 53 -20.79 19.70 -6.49
CA GLY A 53 -20.75 18.24 -6.49
C GLY A 53 -20.28 17.64 -7.83
N GLY A 54 -18.99 17.71 -8.07
CA GLY A 54 -18.30 17.00 -9.11
C GLY A 54 -18.09 15.60 -8.62
N ASN A 55 -18.73 14.65 -9.26
CA ASN A 55 -18.47 13.24 -9.22
C ASN A 55 -16.95 13.06 -9.26
N LEU A 56 -16.32 12.76 -8.12
CA LEU A 56 -14.90 12.38 -8.06
C LEU A 56 -14.76 11.07 -8.81
N SER A 57 -14.66 11.17 -10.13
CA SER A 57 -14.25 10.06 -10.98
C SER A 57 -12.85 9.67 -10.50
N VAL A 58 -12.79 8.64 -9.66
CA VAL A 58 -11.53 8.00 -9.27
C VAL A 58 -10.86 7.63 -10.58
N LYS A 59 -9.81 8.40 -10.96
CA LYS A 59 -9.08 8.15 -12.21
C LYS A 59 -8.56 6.71 -12.14
N LYS A 60 -9.18 5.85 -12.94
CA LYS A 60 -8.78 4.46 -13.08
C LYS A 60 -7.30 4.42 -13.50
N ASP A 61 -6.50 3.58 -12.84
CA ASP A 61 -5.09 3.45 -13.20
C ASP A 61 -4.97 3.13 -14.70
N PRO A 62 -4.09 3.84 -15.45
CA PRO A 62 -4.00 3.74 -16.90
C PRO A 62 -3.55 2.36 -17.41
N LEU A 63 -3.10 1.48 -16.53
CA LEU A 63 -2.73 0.10 -16.85
C LEU A 63 -3.94 -0.83 -16.90
N ILE A 64 -5.05 -0.50 -16.24
CA ILE A 64 -6.23 -1.37 -16.17
C ILE A 64 -6.85 -1.55 -17.57
N GLY A 65 -7.05 -2.82 -17.95
CA GLY A 65 -7.55 -3.22 -19.26
C GLY A 65 -6.46 -3.39 -20.32
N LYS A 66 -5.21 -3.07 -20.00
CA LYS A 66 -4.08 -3.26 -20.91
C LYS A 66 -3.40 -4.61 -20.71
N LYS A 67 -2.74 -5.06 -21.76
CA LYS A 67 -1.86 -6.22 -21.69
C LYS A 67 -0.71 -5.93 -20.74
N THR A 68 -0.40 -6.88 -19.87
CA THR A 68 0.68 -6.75 -18.88
C THR A 68 2.04 -6.59 -19.57
N PRO A 69 2.91 -5.68 -19.12
CA PRO A 69 4.29 -5.65 -19.54
C PRO A 69 4.97 -7.00 -19.28
N ARG A 70 5.66 -7.52 -20.28
CA ARG A 70 6.42 -8.76 -20.13
C ARG A 70 7.74 -8.48 -19.44
N PHE A 71 8.14 -9.36 -18.56
CA PHE A 71 9.47 -9.29 -17.97
C PHE A 71 10.02 -10.67 -17.63
N GLU A 72 11.34 -10.73 -17.66
CA GLU A 72 12.13 -11.83 -17.13
C GLU A 72 13.03 -11.29 -16.04
N SER A 73 13.23 -12.06 -15.00
CA SER A 73 14.09 -11.68 -13.87
C SER A 73 14.58 -12.93 -13.14
N VAL A 74 15.21 -12.71 -11.99
CA VAL A 74 15.71 -13.79 -11.13
C VAL A 74 14.98 -13.72 -9.80
N LEU A 75 14.49 -14.87 -9.35
CA LEU A 75 13.95 -15.00 -7.99
C LEU A 75 15.05 -14.89 -6.94
N LEU A 76 14.66 -14.67 -5.72
CA LEU A 76 15.60 -14.56 -4.61
C LEU A 76 16.43 -15.84 -4.40
N ASP A 77 15.91 -17.01 -4.73
CA ASP A 77 16.62 -18.30 -4.67
C ASP A 77 17.64 -18.50 -5.84
N GLY A 78 17.60 -17.63 -6.84
CA GLY A 78 18.48 -17.68 -8.02
C GLY A 78 17.83 -18.31 -9.25
N SER A 79 16.65 -18.88 -9.16
CA SER A 79 15.93 -19.43 -10.29
C SER A 79 15.43 -18.33 -11.24
N LYS A 80 15.27 -18.67 -12.52
CA LYS A 80 14.75 -17.75 -13.52
C LYS A 80 13.24 -17.61 -13.37
N PHE A 81 12.75 -16.39 -13.43
CA PHE A 81 11.32 -16.06 -13.46
C PHE A 81 10.98 -15.41 -14.80
N LYS A 82 9.91 -15.90 -15.42
CA LYS A 82 9.30 -15.31 -16.62
C LYS A 82 7.81 -15.17 -16.35
N LEU A 83 7.27 -13.97 -16.45
CA LEU A 83 5.85 -13.74 -16.22
C LEU A 83 4.98 -14.58 -17.19
N GLU A 84 5.44 -14.76 -18.43
CA GLU A 84 4.72 -15.53 -19.46
C GLU A 84 4.50 -17.00 -19.11
N ASN A 85 5.35 -17.59 -18.25
CA ASN A 85 5.19 -18.98 -17.80
C ASN A 85 4.01 -19.18 -16.85
N HIS A 86 3.35 -18.09 -16.44
CA HIS A 86 2.20 -18.10 -15.54
C HIS A 86 0.87 -17.77 -16.25
N LYS A 87 0.84 -17.85 -17.59
CA LYS A 87 -0.42 -17.79 -18.33
C LYS A 87 -1.38 -18.88 -17.85
N GLY A 88 -2.67 -18.57 -17.85
CA GLY A 88 -3.71 -19.45 -17.31
C GLY A 88 -3.91 -19.30 -15.79
N LYS A 89 -3.05 -18.55 -15.10
CA LYS A 89 -3.21 -18.22 -13.68
C LYS A 89 -3.52 -16.74 -13.49
N VAL A 90 -4.19 -16.40 -12.40
CA VAL A 90 -4.25 -15.03 -11.92
C VAL A 90 -2.90 -14.71 -11.23
N VAL A 91 -2.23 -13.66 -11.70
CA VAL A 91 -0.94 -13.22 -11.13
C VAL A 91 -1.15 -11.94 -10.33
N VAL A 92 -0.71 -11.96 -9.09
CA VAL A 92 -0.69 -10.78 -8.21
C VAL A 92 0.76 -10.32 -8.07
N LEU A 93 1.08 -9.15 -8.62
CA LEU A 93 2.38 -8.50 -8.43
C LEU A 93 2.25 -7.48 -7.30
N ASP A 94 3.10 -7.57 -6.29
CA ASP A 94 3.18 -6.58 -5.21
C ASP A 94 4.56 -5.93 -5.20
N PHE A 95 4.60 -4.64 -5.51
CA PHE A 95 5.84 -3.84 -5.54
C PHE A 95 6.13 -3.30 -4.15
N TRP A 96 7.30 -3.67 -3.61
CA TRP A 96 7.64 -3.42 -2.21
C TRP A 96 9.12 -3.18 -1.96
N ALA A 97 9.47 -2.77 -0.74
CA ALA A 97 10.84 -2.73 -0.21
C ALA A 97 10.85 -2.98 1.30
N THR A 98 12.00 -3.38 1.85
CA THR A 98 12.14 -3.71 3.28
C THR A 98 11.98 -2.51 4.20
N TRP A 99 12.29 -1.31 3.72
CA TRP A 99 12.15 -0.03 4.42
C TRP A 99 10.73 0.56 4.34
N CYS A 100 9.86 0.02 3.50
CA CYS A 100 8.50 0.49 3.32
C CYS A 100 7.58 -0.09 4.40
N GLY A 101 7.28 0.66 5.44
CA GLY A 101 6.45 0.21 6.56
C GLY A 101 5.08 -0.35 6.15
N PRO A 102 4.28 0.35 5.31
CA PRO A 102 3.01 -0.18 4.80
C PRO A 102 3.18 -1.47 4.01
N CYS A 103 4.25 -1.60 3.18
CA CYS A 103 4.53 -2.82 2.42
C CYS A 103 4.77 -4.02 3.34
N VAL A 104 5.54 -3.81 4.40
CA VAL A 104 5.86 -4.85 5.39
C VAL A 104 4.61 -5.38 6.09
N ARG A 105 3.61 -4.54 6.30
CA ARG A 105 2.29 -4.97 6.83
C ARG A 105 1.45 -5.67 5.78
N ALA A 106 1.54 -5.27 4.51
CA ALA A 106 0.79 -5.85 3.41
C ALA A 106 1.16 -7.30 3.11
N LEU A 107 2.47 -7.60 3.07
CA LEU A 107 2.97 -8.90 2.62
C LEU A 107 2.34 -10.11 3.32
N PRO A 108 2.30 -10.21 4.68
CA PRO A 108 1.68 -11.36 5.34
C PRO A 108 0.17 -11.44 5.08
N VAL A 109 -0.52 -10.31 4.97
CA VAL A 109 -1.96 -10.28 4.68
C VAL A 109 -2.22 -10.78 3.27
N LEU A 110 -1.46 -10.31 2.27
CA LEU A 110 -1.57 -10.78 0.88
C LEU A 110 -1.23 -12.28 0.78
N MET A 111 -0.18 -12.75 1.45
CA MET A 111 0.15 -14.17 1.47
C MET A 111 -0.99 -15.03 2.01
N ASN A 112 -1.61 -14.60 3.12
CA ASN A 112 -2.73 -15.32 3.72
C ASN A 112 -3.96 -15.32 2.78
N LYS A 113 -4.26 -14.17 2.16
CA LYS A 113 -5.36 -14.07 1.19
C LYS A 113 -5.13 -14.93 -0.04
N MET A 114 -3.90 -14.98 -0.56
CA MET A 114 -3.59 -15.86 -1.70
C MET A 114 -3.60 -17.34 -1.32
N ALA A 115 -3.42 -17.68 -0.06
CA ALA A 115 -3.52 -19.05 0.42
C ALA A 115 -4.98 -19.58 0.49
N GLU A 116 -5.97 -18.71 0.33
CA GLU A 116 -7.40 -19.09 0.22
C GLU A 116 -7.72 -19.69 -1.16
N PHE A 117 -6.85 -19.53 -2.17
CA PHE A 117 -7.01 -20.04 -3.54
C PHE A 117 -6.09 -21.22 -3.80
N GLU A 118 -6.42 -22.03 -4.79
CA GLU A 118 -5.56 -23.13 -5.23
C GLU A 118 -4.26 -22.59 -5.87
N LYS A 119 -3.15 -23.28 -5.61
CA LYS A 119 -1.80 -22.85 -6.04
C LYS A 119 -1.60 -22.84 -7.56
N ASP A 120 -2.42 -23.56 -8.28
CA ASP A 120 -2.44 -23.58 -9.74
C ASP A 120 -3.34 -22.51 -10.34
N GLU A 121 -4.21 -21.87 -9.56
CA GLU A 121 -5.09 -20.78 -10.00
C GLU A 121 -4.48 -19.41 -9.77
N VAL A 122 -3.82 -19.18 -8.62
CA VAL A 122 -3.31 -17.87 -8.22
C VAL A 122 -1.85 -17.93 -7.79
N ILE A 123 -1.06 -16.94 -8.19
CA ILE A 123 0.33 -16.78 -7.74
C ILE A 123 0.60 -15.35 -7.27
N LEU A 124 1.20 -15.22 -6.08
CA LEU A 124 1.72 -13.96 -5.57
C LEU A 124 3.22 -13.85 -5.87
N ILE A 125 3.61 -12.76 -6.51
CA ILE A 125 5.00 -12.40 -6.79
C ILE A 125 5.29 -11.03 -6.16
N ALA A 126 6.18 -11.00 -5.20
CA ALA A 126 6.64 -9.77 -4.58
C ALA A 126 7.83 -9.20 -5.34
N VAL A 127 7.65 -8.06 -6.01
CA VAL A 127 8.69 -7.41 -6.82
C VAL A 127 9.42 -6.39 -5.96
N ASN A 128 10.62 -6.74 -5.52
CA ASN A 128 11.40 -5.87 -4.63
C ASN A 128 12.11 -4.75 -5.40
N GLN A 129 11.93 -3.53 -4.92
CA GLN A 129 12.41 -2.31 -5.58
C GLN A 129 13.81 -1.91 -5.09
N GLY A 130 14.83 -2.27 -5.89
CA GLY A 130 16.18 -1.71 -5.78
C GLY A 130 17.11 -2.33 -4.75
N GLU A 131 16.66 -3.27 -3.91
CA GLU A 131 17.49 -3.81 -2.81
C GLU A 131 18.34 -5.01 -3.22
N SER A 132 19.40 -5.25 -2.47
CA SER A 132 20.30 -6.39 -2.69
C SER A 132 19.68 -7.70 -2.15
N ARG A 133 20.09 -8.84 -2.75
CA ARG A 133 19.73 -10.18 -2.27
C ARG A 133 19.95 -10.35 -0.76
N LYS A 134 21.08 -9.86 -0.24
CA LYS A 134 21.45 -9.99 1.18
C LYS A 134 20.43 -9.29 2.08
N VAL A 135 20.07 -8.05 1.75
CA VAL A 135 19.07 -7.26 2.52
C VAL A 135 17.73 -7.96 2.54
N ILE A 136 17.24 -8.36 1.36
CA ILE A 136 15.94 -9.03 1.21
C ILE A 136 15.93 -10.36 2.01
N SER A 137 16.96 -11.20 1.86
CA SER A 137 17.03 -12.51 2.52
C SER A 137 17.05 -12.39 4.04
N GLN A 138 17.82 -11.43 4.58
CA GLN A 138 17.86 -11.17 6.02
C GLN A 138 16.51 -10.71 6.55
N PHE A 139 15.87 -9.81 5.81
CA PHE A 139 14.54 -9.31 6.16
C PHE A 139 13.50 -10.44 6.18
N LEU A 140 13.40 -11.24 5.11
CA LEU A 140 12.43 -12.33 5.02
C LEU A 140 12.64 -13.37 6.12
N LYS A 141 13.91 -13.69 6.46
CA LYS A 141 14.25 -14.57 7.58
C LYS A 141 13.74 -13.99 8.91
N LYS A 142 14.03 -12.70 9.18
CA LYS A 142 13.60 -12.01 10.39
C LYS A 142 12.08 -11.95 10.53
N LYS A 143 11.37 -11.77 9.42
CA LYS A 143 9.89 -11.65 9.38
C LYS A 143 9.16 -12.99 9.18
N LYS A 144 9.88 -14.12 9.05
CA LYS A 144 9.34 -15.47 8.79
C LYS A 144 8.52 -15.53 7.48
N LEU A 145 8.98 -14.81 6.44
CA LEU A 145 8.34 -14.71 5.13
C LEU A 145 9.11 -15.45 4.02
N GLN A 146 9.91 -16.47 4.34
CA GLN A 146 10.78 -17.17 3.38
C GLN A 146 10.01 -17.93 2.29
N LYS A 147 8.70 -18.15 2.46
CA LYS A 147 7.83 -18.78 1.45
C LYS A 147 7.37 -17.82 0.35
N LEU A 148 7.68 -16.52 0.47
CA LEU A 148 7.29 -15.52 -0.51
C LEU A 148 8.14 -15.64 -1.77
N ASN A 149 7.51 -15.68 -2.94
CA ASN A 149 8.20 -15.60 -4.22
C ASN A 149 8.66 -14.17 -4.47
N VAL A 150 9.95 -13.91 -4.37
CA VAL A 150 10.48 -12.55 -4.55
C VAL A 150 11.28 -12.44 -5.82
N VAL A 151 10.86 -11.56 -6.70
CA VAL A 151 11.59 -11.08 -7.88
C VAL A 151 12.42 -9.86 -7.48
N MET A 152 13.68 -9.85 -7.87
CA MET A 152 14.59 -8.73 -7.61
C MET A 152 14.58 -7.75 -8.78
N ASP A 153 14.02 -6.55 -8.57
CA ASP A 153 14.06 -5.45 -9.55
C ASP A 153 15.09 -4.40 -9.14
N ARG A 154 16.37 -4.77 -9.21
CA ARG A 154 17.48 -3.93 -8.71
C ARG A 154 17.59 -2.57 -9.40
N GLN A 155 17.25 -2.51 -10.68
CA GLN A 155 17.31 -1.29 -11.49
C GLN A 155 15.95 -0.60 -11.58
N GLN A 156 14.93 -1.12 -10.91
CA GLN A 156 13.56 -0.63 -10.93
C GLN A 156 12.94 -0.55 -12.33
N LYS A 157 13.45 -1.38 -13.25
CA LYS A 157 12.96 -1.42 -14.63
C LYS A 157 11.55 -1.99 -14.69
N ILE A 158 11.29 -3.10 -13.96
CA ILE A 158 9.95 -3.68 -13.87
C ILE A 158 9.01 -2.65 -13.24
N GLY A 159 9.41 -2.01 -12.14
CA GLY A 159 8.64 -0.94 -11.51
C GLY A 159 8.29 0.19 -12.47
N SER A 160 9.24 0.62 -13.30
CA SER A 160 9.02 1.65 -14.33
C SER A 160 8.01 1.20 -15.39
N ASP A 161 8.12 -0.02 -15.90
CA ASP A 161 7.19 -0.58 -16.90
C ASP A 161 5.75 -0.66 -16.33
N TYR A 162 5.61 -0.95 -15.03
CA TYR A 162 4.33 -0.96 -14.31
C TYR A 162 3.95 0.40 -13.70
N LYS A 163 4.65 1.49 -14.06
CA LYS A 163 4.36 2.86 -13.61
C LYS A 163 4.27 2.97 -12.08
N VAL A 164 5.23 2.36 -11.38
CA VAL A 164 5.33 2.44 -9.94
C VAL A 164 5.91 3.79 -9.55
N GLN A 165 5.05 4.68 -9.05
CA GLN A 165 5.43 5.99 -8.52
C GLN A 165 5.51 6.01 -6.99
N GLY A 166 4.98 4.98 -6.33
CA GLY A 166 4.98 4.80 -4.89
C GLY A 166 4.67 3.35 -4.53
N ILE A 167 5.12 2.93 -3.36
CA ILE A 167 4.92 1.57 -2.84
C ILE A 167 4.20 1.61 -1.48
N PRO A 168 3.38 0.58 -1.16
CA PRO A 168 3.09 -0.59 -1.97
C PRO A 168 2.21 -0.27 -3.18
N LYS A 169 2.46 -0.95 -4.29
CA LYS A 169 1.55 -0.98 -5.44
C LYS A 169 1.28 -2.44 -5.77
N THR A 170 0.00 -2.81 -5.80
CA THR A 170 -0.43 -4.18 -6.13
C THR A 170 -1.15 -4.18 -7.47
N VAL A 171 -0.79 -5.12 -8.34
CA VAL A 171 -1.36 -5.28 -9.68
C VAL A 171 -1.91 -6.69 -9.83
N VAL A 172 -3.19 -6.82 -10.19
CA VAL A 172 -3.84 -8.10 -10.47
C VAL A 172 -3.98 -8.28 -11.97
N ILE A 173 -3.44 -9.39 -12.48
CA ILE A 173 -3.40 -9.79 -13.88
C ILE A 173 -4.23 -11.06 -14.03
N ASP A 174 -5.10 -11.12 -15.04
CA ASP A 174 -5.91 -12.31 -15.30
C ASP A 174 -5.14 -13.40 -16.07
N GLN A 175 -5.82 -14.51 -16.33
CA GLN A 175 -5.29 -15.68 -17.00
C GLN A 175 -4.82 -15.40 -18.44
N ASP A 176 -5.36 -14.36 -19.08
CA ASP A 176 -5.00 -13.91 -20.44
C ASP A 176 -3.85 -12.90 -20.45
N GLY A 177 -3.38 -12.50 -19.27
CA GLY A 177 -2.33 -11.50 -19.11
C GLY A 177 -2.82 -10.05 -19.26
N ILE A 178 -4.09 -9.78 -18.93
CA ILE A 178 -4.67 -8.44 -18.91
C ILE A 178 -4.70 -7.92 -17.47
N ILE A 179 -4.26 -6.69 -17.25
CA ILE A 179 -4.33 -6.04 -15.94
C ILE A 179 -5.78 -5.70 -15.63
N ARG A 180 -6.33 -6.29 -14.58
CA ARG A 180 -7.73 -6.13 -14.18
C ARG A 180 -7.94 -5.25 -12.96
N HIS A 181 -6.90 -5.09 -12.13
CA HIS A 181 -6.97 -4.26 -10.93
C HIS A 181 -5.61 -3.71 -10.56
N VAL A 182 -5.60 -2.50 -10.02
CA VAL A 182 -4.40 -1.84 -9.47
C VAL A 182 -4.79 -1.14 -8.19
N GLU A 183 -4.02 -1.39 -7.13
CA GLU A 183 -4.11 -0.68 -5.87
C GLU A 183 -2.79 0.00 -5.54
N VAL A 184 -2.87 1.23 -5.00
CA VAL A 184 -1.72 1.97 -4.47
C VAL A 184 -1.95 2.24 -3.00
N GLY A 185 -0.95 1.95 -2.18
CA GLY A 185 -1.09 1.95 -0.74
C GLY A 185 -1.67 0.64 -0.20
N PHE A 186 -1.77 0.53 1.12
CA PHE A 186 -2.27 -0.67 1.79
C PHE A 186 -3.18 -0.36 2.97
N SER A 187 -4.30 -1.04 3.01
CA SER A 187 -5.21 -1.15 4.15
C SER A 187 -5.89 -2.54 4.12
N GLU A 188 -6.54 -2.95 5.18
CA GLU A 188 -7.32 -4.20 5.18
C GLU A 188 -8.44 -4.17 4.14
N LYS A 189 -9.07 -3.02 3.92
CA LYS A 189 -10.08 -2.83 2.86
C LYS A 189 -9.48 -3.06 1.47
N THR A 190 -8.23 -2.62 1.24
CA THR A 190 -7.50 -2.85 0.00
C THR A 190 -7.28 -4.33 -0.26
N ALA A 191 -6.82 -5.07 0.76
CA ALA A 191 -6.64 -6.52 0.66
C ALA A 191 -7.96 -7.26 0.35
N GLY A 192 -9.07 -6.82 0.96
CA GLY A 192 -10.40 -7.35 0.66
C GLY A 192 -10.82 -7.13 -0.80
N ARG A 193 -10.60 -5.93 -1.36
CA ARG A 193 -10.88 -5.64 -2.78
C ARG A 193 -10.04 -6.48 -3.74
N ILE A 194 -8.77 -6.70 -3.42
CA ILE A 194 -7.90 -7.57 -4.21
C ILE A 194 -8.45 -8.99 -4.22
N ASN A 195 -8.80 -9.53 -3.06
CA ASN A 195 -9.35 -10.89 -2.92
C ASN A 195 -10.66 -11.06 -3.70
N GLU A 196 -11.60 -10.12 -3.52
CA GLU A 196 -12.88 -10.10 -4.27
C GLU A 196 -12.65 -10.06 -5.79
N LYS A 197 -11.66 -9.28 -6.23
CA LYS A 197 -11.34 -9.20 -7.65
C LYS A 197 -10.81 -10.52 -8.19
N ILE A 198 -9.96 -11.22 -7.42
CA ILE A 198 -9.43 -12.52 -7.80
C ILE A 198 -10.56 -13.56 -7.88
N SER A 199 -11.42 -13.64 -6.85
CA SER A 199 -12.59 -14.55 -6.85
C SER A 199 -13.45 -14.36 -8.11
N LYS A 200 -13.75 -13.10 -8.46
CA LYS A 200 -14.51 -12.80 -9.71
C LYS A 200 -13.79 -13.23 -10.99
N LEU A 201 -12.46 -13.19 -11.03
CA LEU A 201 -11.69 -13.63 -12.19
C LEU A 201 -11.66 -15.16 -12.32
N LEU A 202 -11.81 -15.87 -11.21
CA LEU A 202 -11.87 -17.32 -11.14
C LEU A 202 -13.30 -17.88 -11.28
N GLY A 203 -14.32 -17.01 -11.33
CA GLY A 203 -15.73 -17.42 -11.40
C GLY A 203 -16.29 -17.92 -10.08
N GLN A 204 -15.70 -17.52 -8.97
CA GLN A 204 -16.09 -17.88 -7.60
C GLN A 204 -16.89 -16.77 -6.91
#